data_51f5066cafef14c93de214e725d16ef2
#
_entry.id   51f5066cafef14c93de214e725d16ef2
#
_cell.length_a   1.000
_cell.length_b   1.000
_cell.length_c   1.000
_cell.angle_alpha   90.00
_cell.angle_beta   90.00
_cell.angle_gamma   90.00
#
_symmetry.space_group_name_H-M   'P 1'
#
loop_
_entity.id
_entity.type
_entity.pdbx_description
1 polymer ?
#
loop_
_entity_poly.entity_id
_entity_poly.type
_entity_poly.pdbx_seq_one_letter_code
_entity_poly.pdbx_strand_id
1 'polypeptide(L)'
;MELGFVKDMFDTIAPRYDFLNRLLSLRQDVYWRRKMTRALALPSGGGAVLDAACGTGDVMIDLLKNRTPDRVVGVDFAPAMLQIARQKLSNLQPRGETALVAGNTLKLPFARESFDAITIAFGIRNIMDREGALRVFHEHLKPGGMLAVLELTTPRHPFLRGFYLAYFEKLLPAIGGFFSNNPRAYRYLPASVIRFPAPRRFARLMRNAGFEEVRWLSLTMGLAALHTGVKRNSSPL
;
A
#
# COMPACT_ATOMS: atom_id res chain seq x y z
N MET A 1 -18.10 -4.27 -5.81
CA MET A 1 -17.99 -2.80 -5.99
C MET A 1 -17.15 -2.61 -7.23
N GLU A 2 -17.66 -1.90 -8.20
CA GLU A 2 -17.00 -1.79 -9.50
C GLU A 2 -15.68 -1.01 -9.41
N LEU A 3 -14.64 -1.51 -10.08
CA LEU A 3 -13.34 -0.85 -10.21
C LEU A 3 -13.48 0.61 -10.67
N GLY A 4 -14.50 0.92 -11.50
CA GLY A 4 -14.82 2.28 -11.95
C GLY A 4 -15.12 3.24 -10.82
N PHE A 5 -15.98 2.86 -9.86
CA PHE A 5 -16.33 3.72 -8.72
C PHE A 5 -15.10 4.07 -7.86
N VAL A 6 -14.23 3.07 -7.60
CA VAL A 6 -13.02 3.29 -6.79
C VAL A 6 -12.04 4.21 -7.53
N LYS A 7 -11.90 4.04 -8.85
CA LYS A 7 -11.08 4.90 -9.69
C LYS A 7 -11.57 6.36 -9.67
N ASP A 8 -12.85 6.59 -9.96
CA ASP A 8 -13.44 7.94 -10.00
C ASP A 8 -13.34 8.65 -8.63
N MET A 9 -13.50 7.88 -7.57
CA MET A 9 -13.32 8.38 -6.21
C MET A 9 -11.88 8.86 -5.98
N PHE A 10 -10.87 8.06 -6.33
CA PHE A 10 -9.46 8.42 -6.16
C PHE A 10 -9.05 9.58 -7.07
N ASP A 11 -9.51 9.60 -8.31
CA ASP A 11 -9.27 10.72 -9.23
C ASP A 11 -9.84 12.05 -8.67
N THR A 12 -11.03 12.00 -8.05
CA THR A 12 -11.68 13.19 -7.47
C THR A 12 -10.92 13.72 -6.23
N ILE A 13 -10.43 12.84 -5.36
CA ILE A 13 -9.76 13.27 -4.12
C ILE A 13 -8.25 13.50 -4.26
N ALA A 14 -7.67 13.11 -5.40
CA ALA A 14 -6.22 13.14 -5.63
C ALA A 14 -5.54 14.46 -5.22
N PRO A 15 -6.07 15.67 -5.56
CA PRO A 15 -5.39 16.93 -5.22
C PRO A 15 -5.23 17.18 -3.71
N ARG A 16 -6.11 16.59 -2.89
CA ARG A 16 -6.11 16.76 -1.43
C ARG A 16 -5.74 15.48 -0.68
N TYR A 17 -5.47 14.40 -1.40
CA TYR A 17 -5.26 13.06 -0.84
C TYR A 17 -4.14 13.03 0.20
N ASP A 18 -2.98 13.54 -0.13
CA ASP A 18 -1.82 13.55 0.77
C ASP A 18 -2.07 14.39 2.02
N PHE A 19 -2.65 15.59 1.84
CA PHE A 19 -2.99 16.48 2.95
C PHE A 19 -3.96 15.78 3.91
N LEU A 20 -5.02 15.18 3.38
CA LEU A 20 -6.05 14.51 4.17
C LEU A 20 -5.49 13.28 4.88
N ASN A 21 -4.68 12.47 4.22
CA ASN A 21 -4.04 11.32 4.86
C ASN A 21 -3.16 11.74 6.04
N ARG A 22 -2.34 12.78 5.86
CA ARG A 22 -1.49 13.31 6.93
C ARG A 22 -2.29 13.90 8.09
N LEU A 23 -3.35 14.64 7.77
CA LEU A 23 -4.25 15.24 8.79
C LEU A 23 -4.97 14.15 9.58
N LEU A 24 -5.63 13.22 8.88
CA LEU A 24 -6.44 12.16 9.46
C LEU A 24 -5.63 11.11 10.21
N SER A 25 -4.40 10.84 9.78
CA SER A 25 -3.50 9.93 10.49
C SER A 25 -2.64 10.61 11.55
N LEU A 26 -2.74 11.93 11.72
CA LEU A 26 -1.81 12.74 12.53
C LEU A 26 -0.35 12.48 12.13
N ARG A 27 -0.10 12.37 10.81
CA ARG A 27 1.20 12.04 10.19
C ARG A 27 1.74 10.64 10.51
N GLN A 28 0.95 9.77 11.14
CA GLN A 28 1.35 8.38 11.39
C GLN A 28 1.57 7.60 10.09
N ASP A 29 0.86 7.96 9.02
CA ASP A 29 1.02 7.38 7.69
C ASP A 29 2.47 7.46 7.18
N VAL A 30 3.18 8.56 7.46
CA VAL A 30 4.60 8.75 7.12
C VAL A 30 5.48 7.79 7.93
N TYR A 31 5.24 7.69 9.24
CA TYR A 31 5.95 6.77 10.11
C TYR A 31 5.73 5.31 9.68
N TRP A 32 4.50 4.93 9.38
CA TRP A 32 4.16 3.57 8.96
C TRP A 32 4.81 3.19 7.63
N ARG A 33 4.79 4.09 6.62
CA ARG A 33 5.48 3.86 5.33
C ARG A 33 6.98 3.69 5.53
N ARG A 34 7.60 4.55 6.35
CA ARG A 34 9.04 4.41 6.68
C ARG A 34 9.36 3.10 7.39
N LYS A 35 8.47 2.61 8.26
CA LYS A 35 8.63 1.28 8.87
C LYS A 35 8.55 0.18 7.82
N MET A 36 7.63 0.29 6.86
CA MET A 36 7.50 -0.67 5.76
C MET A 36 8.73 -0.71 4.87
N THR A 37 9.20 0.44 4.40
CA THR A 37 10.37 0.51 3.50
C THR A 37 11.65 0.03 4.18
N ARG A 38 11.80 0.28 5.49
CA ARG A 38 12.92 -0.23 6.29
C ARG A 38 12.89 -1.73 6.52
N ALA A 39 11.70 -2.33 6.50
CA ALA A 39 11.54 -3.77 6.68
C ALA A 39 11.91 -4.59 5.42
N LEU A 40 12.07 -3.94 4.25
CA LEU A 40 12.44 -4.63 3.03
C LEU A 40 13.89 -5.13 3.11
N ALA A 41 14.07 -6.39 2.77
CA ALA A 41 15.37 -6.98 2.50
C ALA A 41 15.69 -6.75 1.00
N LEU A 42 16.51 -5.77 0.69
CA LEU A 42 16.98 -5.50 -0.66
C LEU A 42 18.41 -6.04 -0.82
N PRO A 43 18.80 -6.45 -2.04
CA PRO A 43 20.18 -6.82 -2.34
C PRO A 43 21.18 -5.72 -1.99
N SER A 44 22.43 -6.10 -1.71
CA SER A 44 23.51 -5.19 -1.30
C SER A 44 23.84 -4.08 -2.32
N GLY A 45 23.39 -4.19 -3.56
CA GLY A 45 23.59 -3.20 -4.63
C GLY A 45 22.36 -2.34 -4.92
N GLY A 46 21.21 -2.59 -4.26
CA GLY A 46 19.97 -1.84 -4.50
C GLY A 46 18.79 -2.75 -4.84
N GLY A 47 18.65 -3.20 -6.07
CA GLY A 47 17.57 -4.08 -6.55
C GLY A 47 16.36 -3.33 -7.12
N ALA A 48 15.42 -4.09 -7.70
CA ALA A 48 14.21 -3.59 -8.34
C ALA A 48 13.01 -3.71 -7.39
N VAL A 49 12.31 -2.60 -7.13
CA VAL A 49 11.13 -2.55 -6.27
C VAL A 49 9.90 -2.15 -7.08
N LEU A 50 8.81 -2.90 -6.90
CA LEU A 50 7.48 -2.51 -7.38
C LEU A 50 6.66 -1.92 -6.22
N ASP A 51 6.12 -0.73 -6.40
CA ASP A 51 5.09 -0.16 -5.53
C ASP A 51 3.72 -0.33 -6.19
N ALA A 52 2.96 -1.31 -5.73
CA ALA A 52 1.65 -1.65 -6.27
C ALA A 52 0.57 -0.76 -5.63
N ALA A 53 -0.34 -0.20 -6.44
CA ALA A 53 -1.26 0.87 -6.03
C ALA A 53 -0.49 2.04 -5.40
N CYS A 54 0.49 2.57 -6.13
CA CYS A 54 1.45 3.56 -5.64
C CYS A 54 0.82 4.93 -5.31
N GLY A 55 -0.39 5.21 -5.80
CA GLY A 55 -1.09 6.47 -5.59
C GLY A 55 -0.24 7.66 -5.99
N THR A 56 -0.05 8.60 -5.08
CA THR A 56 0.76 9.81 -5.26
C THR A 56 2.27 9.59 -5.10
N GLY A 57 2.74 8.34 -4.99
CA GLY A 57 4.15 7.97 -4.98
C GLY A 57 4.90 8.15 -3.64
N ASP A 58 4.21 8.30 -2.52
CA ASP A 58 4.85 8.53 -1.21
C ASP A 58 5.79 7.40 -0.79
N VAL A 59 5.46 6.13 -1.10
CA VAL A 59 6.33 4.98 -0.81
C VAL A 59 7.55 5.00 -1.72
N MET A 60 7.36 5.27 -3.00
CA MET A 60 8.46 5.41 -3.97
C MET A 60 9.46 6.49 -3.50
N ILE A 61 8.95 7.65 -3.05
CA ILE A 61 9.77 8.75 -2.52
C ILE A 61 10.56 8.32 -1.29
N ASP A 62 9.94 7.60 -0.36
CA ASP A 62 10.64 7.11 0.85
C ASP A 62 11.71 6.07 0.50
N LEU A 63 11.43 5.18 -0.46
CA LEU A 63 12.41 4.21 -0.99
C LEU A 63 13.62 4.92 -1.60
N LEU A 64 13.40 5.86 -2.50
CA LEU A 64 14.46 6.59 -3.20
C LEU A 64 15.33 7.43 -2.26
N LYS A 65 14.74 8.01 -1.21
CA LYS A 65 15.46 8.82 -0.21
C LYS A 65 16.24 8.00 0.81
N ASN A 66 15.72 6.84 1.20
CA ASN A 66 16.19 6.14 2.40
C ASN A 66 16.74 4.73 2.14
N ARG A 67 16.51 4.16 0.94
CA ARG A 67 16.89 2.78 0.62
C ARG A 67 17.73 2.64 -0.65
N THR A 68 17.76 3.66 -1.48
CA THR A 68 18.56 3.75 -2.72
C THR A 68 18.48 2.49 -3.61
N PRO A 69 17.28 2.02 -3.98
CA PRO A 69 17.14 0.91 -4.92
C PRO A 69 17.63 1.32 -6.32
N ASP A 70 18.04 0.34 -7.14
CA ASP A 70 18.45 0.61 -8.52
C ASP A 70 17.27 1.07 -9.37
N ARG A 71 16.10 0.48 -9.13
CA ARG A 71 14.87 0.81 -9.84
C ARG A 71 13.64 0.74 -8.94
N VAL A 72 12.78 1.75 -9.05
CA VAL A 72 11.43 1.75 -8.42
C VAL A 72 10.39 1.95 -9.50
N VAL A 73 9.47 1.00 -9.60
CA VAL A 73 8.33 1.08 -10.52
C VAL A 73 7.05 1.26 -9.70
N GLY A 74 6.27 2.30 -9.98
CA GLY A 74 4.95 2.52 -9.41
C GLY A 74 3.86 2.09 -10.38
N VAL A 75 2.89 1.32 -9.93
CA VAL A 75 1.69 0.97 -10.70
C VAL A 75 0.46 1.48 -9.97
N ASP A 76 -0.39 2.25 -10.66
CA ASP A 76 -1.70 2.65 -10.16
C ASP A 76 -2.73 2.70 -11.29
N PHE A 77 -3.99 2.48 -10.96
CA PHE A 77 -5.08 2.51 -11.94
C PHE A 77 -5.72 3.90 -12.09
N ALA A 78 -5.42 4.85 -11.18
CA ALA A 78 -5.93 6.21 -11.16
C ALA A 78 -4.95 7.20 -11.82
N PRO A 79 -5.23 7.72 -13.03
CA PRO A 79 -4.30 8.60 -13.76
C PRO A 79 -4.00 9.90 -13.00
N ALA A 80 -4.97 10.48 -12.28
CA ALA A 80 -4.76 11.69 -11.51
C ALA A 80 -3.74 11.48 -10.37
N MET A 81 -3.74 10.30 -9.74
CA MET A 81 -2.74 9.93 -8.74
C MET A 81 -1.34 9.85 -9.35
N LEU A 82 -1.21 9.20 -10.51
CA LEU A 82 0.07 9.08 -11.22
C LEU A 82 0.61 10.43 -11.70
N GLN A 83 -0.26 11.37 -12.04
CA GLN A 83 0.15 12.73 -12.40
C GLN A 83 0.82 13.44 -11.21
N ILE A 84 0.22 13.34 -10.01
CA ILE A 84 0.80 13.89 -8.78
C ILE A 84 2.11 13.18 -8.43
N ALA A 85 2.14 11.84 -8.54
CA ALA A 85 3.36 11.06 -8.33
C ALA A 85 4.49 11.52 -9.24
N ARG A 86 4.21 11.75 -10.54
CA ARG A 86 5.17 12.25 -11.52
C ARG A 86 5.73 13.62 -11.12
N GLN A 87 4.86 14.56 -10.74
CA GLN A 87 5.28 15.89 -10.26
C GLN A 87 6.16 15.81 -9.00
N LYS A 88 5.83 14.94 -8.06
CA LYS A 88 6.61 14.75 -6.83
C LYS A 88 7.97 14.11 -7.12
N LEU A 89 8.02 13.13 -8.02
CA LEU A 89 9.25 12.43 -8.40
C LEU A 89 10.17 13.30 -9.25
N SER A 90 9.64 14.16 -10.13
CA SER A 90 10.47 15.08 -10.94
C SER A 90 11.23 16.11 -10.10
N ASN A 91 10.73 16.42 -8.89
CA ASN A 91 11.42 17.30 -7.94
C ASN A 91 12.52 16.57 -7.12
N LEU A 92 12.64 15.25 -7.30
CA LEU A 92 13.72 14.46 -6.72
C LEU A 92 14.78 14.24 -7.79
N GLN A 93 16.04 14.22 -7.37
CA GLN A 93 17.14 13.72 -8.19
C GLN A 93 17.53 12.33 -7.67
N PRO A 94 16.73 11.27 -7.98
CA PRO A 94 17.01 9.95 -7.46
C PRO A 94 18.25 9.37 -8.13
N ARG A 95 19.00 8.58 -7.38
CA ARG A 95 20.14 7.82 -7.93
C ARG A 95 19.68 6.61 -8.75
N GLY A 96 18.47 6.09 -8.49
CA GLY A 96 17.90 4.93 -9.17
C GLY A 96 16.88 5.32 -10.24
N GLU A 97 16.60 4.39 -11.14
CA GLU A 97 15.59 4.54 -12.18
C GLU A 97 14.17 4.59 -11.58
N THR A 98 13.30 5.42 -12.14
CA THR A 98 11.90 5.51 -11.74
C THR A 98 10.98 5.37 -12.94
N ALA A 99 9.91 4.59 -12.79
CA ALA A 99 8.87 4.48 -13.79
C ALA A 99 7.48 4.51 -13.13
N LEU A 100 6.51 5.09 -13.82
CA LEU A 100 5.10 5.10 -13.43
C LEU A 100 4.29 4.45 -14.55
N VAL A 101 3.48 3.47 -14.21
CA VAL A 101 2.68 2.68 -15.14
C VAL A 101 1.21 2.75 -14.72
N ALA A 102 0.35 3.20 -15.64
CA ALA A 102 -1.09 3.09 -15.45
C ALA A 102 -1.52 1.63 -15.66
N GLY A 103 -2.04 0.98 -14.61
CA GLY A 103 -2.35 -0.43 -14.70
C GLY A 103 -3.12 -0.99 -13.51
N ASN A 104 -3.63 -2.20 -13.70
CA ASN A 104 -4.30 -2.96 -12.66
C ASN A 104 -3.32 -3.90 -11.98
N THR A 105 -3.23 -3.85 -10.66
CA THR A 105 -2.36 -4.72 -9.84
C THR A 105 -2.68 -6.21 -9.97
N LEU A 106 -3.87 -6.57 -10.47
CA LEU A 106 -4.23 -7.95 -10.79
C LEU A 106 -3.70 -8.42 -12.16
N LYS A 107 -3.17 -7.50 -12.99
CA LYS A 107 -2.63 -7.78 -14.33
C LYS A 107 -1.40 -6.89 -14.57
N LEU A 108 -0.32 -7.21 -13.89
CA LEU A 108 0.94 -6.45 -13.99
C LEU A 108 1.58 -6.68 -15.36
N PRO A 109 1.98 -5.59 -16.08
CA PRO A 109 2.56 -5.70 -17.42
C PRO A 109 4.08 -5.93 -17.37
N PHE A 110 4.54 -6.80 -16.48
CA PHE A 110 5.95 -7.13 -16.30
C PHE A 110 6.17 -8.63 -16.45
N ALA A 111 7.40 -9.01 -16.75
CA ALA A 111 7.80 -10.41 -16.71
C ALA A 111 7.69 -10.95 -15.27
N ARG A 112 7.47 -12.25 -15.15
CA ARG A 112 7.56 -12.93 -13.84
C ARG A 112 8.96 -12.77 -13.28
N GLU A 113 9.10 -12.84 -11.96
CA GLU A 113 10.39 -12.79 -11.26
C GLU A 113 11.24 -11.55 -11.59
N SER A 114 10.60 -10.39 -11.76
CA SER A 114 11.27 -9.14 -12.13
C SER A 114 11.68 -8.28 -10.94
N PHE A 115 11.09 -8.50 -9.76
CA PHE A 115 11.27 -7.61 -8.62
C PHE A 115 11.90 -8.31 -7.42
N ASP A 116 12.83 -7.63 -6.77
CA ASP A 116 13.43 -8.06 -5.50
C ASP A 116 12.51 -7.78 -4.32
N ALA A 117 11.69 -6.74 -4.43
CA ALA A 117 10.65 -6.47 -3.46
C ALA A 117 9.39 -5.90 -4.12
N ILE A 118 8.24 -6.16 -3.50
CA ILE A 118 6.95 -5.55 -3.85
C ILE A 118 6.38 -4.90 -2.58
N THR A 119 5.92 -3.65 -2.71
CA THR A 119 5.21 -2.93 -1.66
C THR A 119 3.77 -2.65 -2.09
N ILE A 120 2.86 -2.64 -1.12
CA ILE A 120 1.52 -2.09 -1.28
C ILE A 120 1.11 -1.42 0.02
N ALA A 121 0.86 -0.10 0.00
CA ALA A 121 0.47 0.68 1.16
C ALA A 121 -0.93 1.26 0.99
N PHE A 122 -1.87 0.90 1.88
CA PHE A 122 -3.25 1.40 1.91
C PHE A 122 -4.06 1.15 0.64
N GLY A 123 -3.62 0.18 -0.18
CA GLY A 123 -4.21 -0.18 -1.47
C GLY A 123 -4.98 -1.49 -1.45
N ILE A 124 -4.49 -2.50 -0.73
CA ILE A 124 -4.99 -3.88 -0.85
C ILE A 124 -6.42 -4.08 -0.30
N ARG A 125 -6.88 -3.21 0.63
CA ARG A 125 -8.27 -3.26 1.11
C ARG A 125 -9.27 -2.96 0.01
N ASN A 126 -8.87 -2.23 -1.04
CA ASN A 126 -9.69 -1.83 -2.17
C ASN A 126 -9.75 -2.90 -3.26
N ILE A 127 -8.88 -3.90 -3.20
CA ILE A 127 -8.85 -5.03 -4.14
C ILE A 127 -9.84 -6.10 -3.66
N MET A 128 -10.82 -6.43 -4.50
CA MET A 128 -11.81 -7.45 -4.16
C MET A 128 -11.20 -8.84 -4.12
N ASP A 129 -10.47 -9.22 -5.16
CA ASP A 129 -9.72 -10.47 -5.24
C ASP A 129 -8.31 -10.29 -4.64
N ARG A 130 -8.25 -10.27 -3.31
CA ARG A 130 -6.99 -10.12 -2.57
C ARG A 130 -6.08 -11.32 -2.73
N GLU A 131 -6.65 -12.53 -2.81
CA GLU A 131 -5.86 -13.75 -3.01
C GLU A 131 -5.26 -13.78 -4.41
N GLY A 132 -6.01 -13.35 -5.43
CA GLY A 132 -5.49 -13.18 -6.78
C GLY A 132 -4.35 -12.16 -6.82
N ALA A 133 -4.51 -11.00 -6.16
CA ALA A 133 -3.45 -10.01 -6.08
C ALA A 133 -2.19 -10.55 -5.39
N LEU A 134 -2.34 -11.28 -4.29
CA LEU A 134 -1.22 -11.90 -3.58
C LEU A 134 -0.50 -12.94 -4.45
N ARG A 135 -1.24 -13.75 -5.24
CA ARG A 135 -0.64 -14.68 -6.21
C ARG A 135 0.12 -13.94 -7.31
N VAL A 136 -0.47 -12.86 -7.86
CA VAL A 136 0.21 -12.01 -8.87
C VAL A 136 1.50 -11.43 -8.30
N PHE A 137 1.49 -10.92 -7.07
CA PHE A 137 2.71 -10.41 -6.42
C PHE A 137 3.75 -11.51 -6.22
N HIS A 138 3.33 -12.69 -5.78
CA HIS A 138 4.23 -13.84 -5.63
C HIS A 138 4.87 -14.25 -6.96
N GLU A 139 4.12 -14.26 -8.07
CA GLU A 139 4.65 -14.59 -9.39
C GLU A 139 5.70 -13.58 -9.89
N HIS A 140 5.52 -12.29 -9.58
CA HIS A 140 6.41 -11.23 -10.05
C HIS A 140 7.63 -10.98 -9.15
N LEU A 141 7.63 -11.52 -7.93
CA LEU A 141 8.81 -11.53 -7.08
C LEU A 141 9.83 -12.57 -7.58
N LYS A 142 11.10 -12.19 -7.57
CA LYS A 142 12.21 -13.13 -7.73
C LYS A 142 12.21 -14.14 -6.58
N PRO A 143 12.81 -15.33 -6.75
CA PRO A 143 13.13 -16.20 -5.63
C PRO A 143 13.92 -15.44 -4.54
N GLY A 144 13.52 -15.59 -3.27
CA GLY A 144 14.05 -14.80 -2.16
C GLY A 144 13.48 -13.39 -2.02
N GLY A 145 12.69 -12.93 -2.98
CA GLY A 145 12.08 -11.59 -2.97
C GLY A 145 11.01 -11.44 -1.88
N MET A 146 10.82 -10.22 -1.42
CA MET A 146 9.94 -9.90 -0.29
C MET A 146 8.71 -9.08 -0.70
N LEU A 147 7.54 -9.48 -0.21
CA LEU A 147 6.32 -8.66 -0.22
C LEU A 147 6.18 -7.93 1.13
N ALA A 148 5.91 -6.62 1.09
CA ALA A 148 5.50 -5.83 2.25
C ALA A 148 4.14 -5.19 2.01
N VAL A 149 3.19 -5.46 2.89
CA VAL A 149 1.82 -4.94 2.85
C VAL A 149 1.55 -4.10 4.09
N LEU A 150 1.30 -2.81 3.90
CA LEU A 150 0.89 -1.89 4.94
C LEU A 150 -0.58 -1.54 4.76
N GLU A 151 -1.41 -1.80 5.79
CA GLU A 151 -2.84 -1.52 5.68
C GLU A 151 -3.46 -1.08 7.01
N LEU A 152 -4.51 -0.26 6.92
CA LEU A 152 -5.30 0.13 8.08
C LEU A 152 -6.05 -1.08 8.63
N THR A 153 -6.08 -1.17 9.96
CA THR A 153 -6.76 -2.24 10.69
C THR A 153 -7.60 -1.68 11.83
N THR A 154 -8.48 -2.50 12.38
CA THR A 154 -9.27 -2.11 13.54
C THR A 154 -8.55 -2.55 14.81
N PRO A 155 -8.34 -1.64 15.80
CA PRO A 155 -7.73 -1.99 17.08
C PRO A 155 -8.46 -3.14 17.78
N ARG A 156 -7.68 -4.02 18.44
CA ARG A 156 -8.26 -5.16 19.16
C ARG A 156 -8.79 -4.78 20.53
N HIS A 157 -8.16 -3.79 21.18
CA HIS A 157 -8.58 -3.37 22.52
C HIS A 157 -9.95 -2.67 22.46
N PRO A 158 -10.97 -3.13 23.22
CA PRO A 158 -12.34 -2.63 23.08
C PRO A 158 -12.48 -1.10 23.22
N PHE A 159 -11.79 -0.53 24.19
CA PHE A 159 -11.79 0.92 24.43
C PHE A 159 -11.23 1.70 23.23
N LEU A 160 -10.06 1.32 22.73
CA LEU A 160 -9.45 1.93 21.53
C LEU A 160 -10.31 1.74 20.30
N ARG A 161 -10.94 0.58 20.17
CA ARG A 161 -11.88 0.29 19.09
C ARG A 161 -13.09 1.23 19.13
N GLY A 162 -13.65 1.49 20.31
CA GLY A 162 -14.77 2.42 20.48
C GLY A 162 -14.41 3.83 20.02
N PHE A 163 -13.27 4.37 20.46
CA PHE A 163 -12.76 5.67 20.00
C PHE A 163 -12.49 5.71 18.51
N TYR A 164 -11.86 4.65 17.97
CA TYR A 164 -11.56 4.55 16.55
C TYR A 164 -12.82 4.55 15.68
N LEU A 165 -13.82 3.77 16.06
CA LEU A 165 -15.10 3.74 15.36
C LEU A 165 -15.83 5.08 15.46
N ALA A 166 -15.88 5.72 16.64
CA ALA A 166 -16.46 7.03 16.80
C ALA A 166 -15.75 8.11 15.94
N TYR A 167 -14.41 8.05 15.87
CA TYR A 167 -13.61 8.88 14.96
C TYR A 167 -14.03 8.68 13.51
N PHE A 168 -14.13 7.42 13.06
CA PHE A 168 -14.49 7.09 11.68
C PHE A 168 -15.95 7.40 11.32
N GLU A 169 -16.87 7.23 12.27
CA GLU A 169 -18.31 7.42 12.02
C GLU A 169 -18.76 8.89 12.16
N LYS A 170 -18.12 9.65 13.02
CA LYS A 170 -18.53 11.01 13.35
C LYS A 170 -17.58 12.09 12.84
N LEU A 171 -16.30 11.98 13.16
CA LEU A 171 -15.32 13.03 12.88
C LEU A 171 -14.86 13.00 11.42
N LEU A 172 -14.58 11.82 10.87
CA LEU A 172 -14.12 11.69 9.50
C LEU A 172 -15.13 12.21 8.45
N PRO A 173 -16.44 11.88 8.52
CA PRO A 173 -17.42 12.45 7.61
C PRO A 173 -17.60 13.96 7.77
N ALA A 174 -17.50 14.50 9.01
CA ALA A 174 -17.59 15.93 9.25
C ALA A 174 -16.40 16.69 8.61
N ILE A 175 -15.18 16.22 8.82
CA ILE A 175 -13.98 16.77 8.17
C ILE A 175 -14.08 16.61 6.65
N GLY A 176 -14.49 15.44 6.17
CA GLY A 176 -14.67 15.16 4.77
C GLY A 176 -15.69 16.05 4.09
N GLY A 177 -16.81 16.32 4.74
CA GLY A 177 -17.83 17.24 4.25
C GLY A 177 -17.34 18.68 4.13
N PHE A 178 -16.43 19.11 5.00
CA PHE A 178 -15.84 20.45 4.97
C PHE A 178 -14.73 20.61 3.91
N PHE A 179 -13.91 19.59 3.72
CA PHE A 179 -12.72 19.66 2.86
C PHE A 179 -12.87 19.01 1.48
N SER A 180 -13.97 18.29 1.22
CA SER A 180 -14.15 17.54 -0.03
C SER A 180 -15.57 17.61 -0.55
N ASN A 181 -15.71 17.83 -1.84
CA ASN A 181 -16.99 17.76 -2.55
C ASN A 181 -17.51 16.31 -2.75
N ASN A 182 -16.86 15.30 -2.12
CA ASN A 182 -17.24 13.90 -2.29
C ASN A 182 -17.52 13.18 -0.95
N PRO A 183 -18.71 13.35 -0.36
CA PRO A 183 -19.10 12.68 0.90
C PRO A 183 -19.08 11.15 0.82
N ARG A 184 -19.14 10.57 -0.40
CA ARG A 184 -19.12 9.11 -0.60
C ARG A 184 -17.76 8.51 -0.28
N ALA A 185 -16.65 9.20 -0.60
CA ALA A 185 -15.30 8.75 -0.30
C ALA A 185 -15.07 8.55 1.20
N TYR A 186 -15.61 9.45 2.03
CA TYR A 186 -15.45 9.41 3.49
C TYR A 186 -16.32 8.36 4.19
N ARG A 187 -17.43 7.96 3.57
CA ARG A 187 -18.20 6.79 4.02
C ARG A 187 -17.58 5.47 3.58
N TYR A 188 -16.88 5.49 2.44
CA TYR A 188 -16.19 4.31 1.92
C TYR A 188 -15.00 3.89 2.79
N LEU A 189 -14.19 4.83 3.26
CA LEU A 189 -12.97 4.54 4.03
C LEU A 189 -13.26 3.70 5.29
N PRO A 190 -14.16 4.11 6.21
CA PRO A 190 -14.51 3.30 7.37
C PRO A 190 -15.00 1.88 6.98
N ALA A 191 -15.91 1.82 6.02
CA ALA A 191 -16.48 0.55 5.58
C ALA A 191 -15.42 -0.40 5.01
N SER A 192 -14.44 0.12 4.24
CA SER A 192 -13.35 -0.67 3.68
C SER A 192 -12.40 -1.20 4.75
N VAL A 193 -12.08 -0.38 5.77
CA VAL A 193 -11.22 -0.77 6.88
C VAL A 193 -11.88 -1.85 7.76
N ILE A 194 -13.16 -1.69 8.09
CA ILE A 194 -13.90 -2.67 8.90
C ILE A 194 -14.02 -4.02 8.19
N ARG A 195 -14.17 -4.02 6.86
CA ARG A 195 -14.23 -5.24 6.04
C ARG A 195 -12.86 -5.89 5.81
N PHE A 196 -11.77 -5.18 6.08
CA PHE A 196 -10.43 -5.75 5.90
C PHE A 196 -10.17 -6.83 6.94
N PRO A 197 -9.55 -7.97 6.57
CA PRO A 197 -9.30 -9.06 7.50
C PRO A 197 -8.39 -8.63 8.64
N ALA A 198 -8.64 -9.18 9.83
CA ALA A 198 -7.72 -9.02 10.96
C ALA A 198 -6.31 -9.52 10.58
N PRO A 199 -5.22 -8.94 11.16
CA PRO A 199 -3.85 -9.23 10.75
C PRO A 199 -3.51 -10.72 10.68
N ARG A 200 -3.94 -11.52 11.65
CA ARG A 200 -3.72 -12.98 11.66
C ARG A 200 -4.40 -13.67 10.46
N ARG A 201 -5.60 -13.22 10.09
CA ARG A 201 -6.34 -13.78 8.95
C ARG A 201 -5.66 -13.37 7.63
N PHE A 202 -5.23 -12.12 7.51
CA PHE A 202 -4.52 -11.65 6.32
C PHE A 202 -3.17 -12.37 6.15
N ALA A 203 -2.41 -12.58 7.24
CA ALA A 203 -1.19 -13.39 7.19
C ALA A 203 -1.45 -14.83 6.69
N ARG A 204 -2.63 -15.40 6.97
CA ARG A 204 -3.02 -16.70 6.42
C ARG A 204 -3.25 -16.64 4.91
N LEU A 205 -3.91 -15.57 4.41
CA LEU A 205 -4.08 -15.37 2.97
C LEU A 205 -2.72 -15.27 2.25
N MET A 206 -1.74 -14.59 2.84
CA MET A 206 -0.39 -14.54 2.27
C MET A 206 0.26 -15.92 2.20
N ARG A 207 0.14 -16.75 3.27
CA ARG A 207 0.64 -18.13 3.23
C ARG A 207 -0.04 -18.99 2.18
N ASN A 208 -1.35 -18.87 2.06
CA ASN A 208 -2.12 -19.58 1.03
C ASN A 208 -1.73 -19.16 -0.40
N ALA A 209 -1.23 -17.94 -0.58
CA ALA A 209 -0.70 -17.45 -1.85
C ALA A 209 0.75 -17.87 -2.12
N GLY A 210 1.37 -18.65 -1.25
CA GLY A 210 2.72 -19.21 -1.42
C GLY A 210 3.83 -18.46 -0.68
N PHE A 211 3.51 -17.42 0.08
CA PHE A 211 4.53 -16.70 0.86
C PHE A 211 4.96 -17.51 2.09
N GLU A 212 6.25 -17.55 2.33
CA GLU A 212 6.89 -18.11 3.52
C GLU A 212 7.33 -16.99 4.48
N GLU A 213 7.77 -17.35 5.69
CA GLU A 213 8.21 -16.42 6.74
C GLU A 213 7.22 -15.26 6.99
N VAL A 214 5.94 -15.52 6.83
CA VAL A 214 4.92 -14.48 6.97
C VAL A 214 4.85 -13.98 8.40
N ARG A 215 5.20 -12.72 8.60
CA ARG A 215 5.17 -12.00 9.87
C ARG A 215 4.25 -10.78 9.77
N TRP A 216 3.80 -10.28 10.91
CA TRP A 216 3.12 -8.99 10.96
C TRP A 216 3.47 -8.22 12.22
N LEU A 217 3.48 -6.90 12.09
CA LEU A 217 3.69 -5.94 13.17
C LEU A 217 2.46 -5.03 13.25
N SER A 218 1.82 -4.97 14.43
CA SER A 218 0.79 -3.97 14.69
C SER A 218 1.44 -2.63 14.97
N LEU A 219 0.98 -1.59 14.28
CA LEU A 219 1.51 -0.23 14.39
C LEU A 219 0.47 0.65 15.09
N THR A 220 0.94 1.59 15.92
CA THR A 220 0.13 2.56 16.64
C THR A 220 -1.10 1.90 17.27
N MET A 221 -0.86 0.97 18.20
CA MET A 221 -1.90 0.22 18.95
C MET A 221 -2.92 -0.53 18.08
N GLY A 222 -2.53 -0.89 16.84
CA GLY A 222 -3.37 -1.65 15.91
C GLY A 222 -4.22 -0.80 14.97
N LEU A 223 -3.90 0.50 14.79
CA LEU A 223 -4.50 1.34 13.76
C LEU A 223 -4.04 0.94 12.35
N ALA A 224 -2.84 0.42 12.23
CA ALA A 224 -2.32 -0.17 11.02
C ALA A 224 -1.57 -1.47 11.33
N ALA A 225 -1.40 -2.30 10.31
CA ALA A 225 -0.56 -3.49 10.37
C ALA A 225 0.36 -3.54 9.16
N LEU A 226 1.63 -3.84 9.43
CA LEU A 226 2.63 -4.17 8.43
C LEU A 226 2.78 -5.69 8.37
N HIS A 227 2.52 -6.27 7.20
CA HIS A 227 2.77 -7.68 6.94
C HIS A 227 3.96 -7.81 5.99
N THR A 228 4.79 -8.80 6.22
CA THR A 228 5.89 -9.19 5.33
C THR A 228 5.83 -10.68 5.06
N GLY A 229 6.27 -11.08 3.88
CA GLY A 229 6.40 -12.49 3.49
C GLY A 229 7.41 -12.60 2.37
N VAL A 230 8.08 -13.73 2.27
CA VAL A 230 9.16 -14.00 1.31
C VAL A 230 8.68 -15.05 0.32
N LYS A 231 9.04 -14.89 -0.96
CA LYS A 231 8.95 -15.97 -1.94
C LYS A 231 10.12 -16.91 -1.73
N ARG A 232 9.84 -18.21 -1.61
CA ARG A 232 10.86 -19.23 -1.40
C ARG A 232 11.96 -19.14 -2.46
N ASN A 233 13.19 -19.31 -2.06
CA ASN A 233 14.26 -19.57 -3.01
C ASN A 233 13.99 -20.89 -3.75
N SER A 234 14.08 -20.88 -5.06
CA SER A 234 14.13 -22.13 -5.81
C SER A 234 15.40 -22.84 -5.35
N SER A 235 15.28 -23.89 -4.53
CA SER A 235 16.43 -24.75 -4.25
C SER A 235 16.91 -25.28 -5.61
N PRO A 236 18.20 -25.19 -5.95
CA PRO A 236 18.70 -25.95 -7.08
C PRO A 236 18.43 -27.44 -6.77
N LEU A 237 17.79 -28.13 -7.72
CA LEU A 237 17.65 -29.57 -7.72
C LEU A 237 19.03 -30.22 -7.84
#